data_137f416f62598cbc534a79dc336c5637
#
_entry.id   137f416f62598cbc534a79dc336c5637
#
_cell.length_a   1.000
_cell.length_b   1.000
_cell.length_c   1.000
_cell.angle_alpha   90.00
_cell.angle_beta   90.00
_cell.angle_gamma   90.00
#
_symmetry.space_group_name_H-M   'P 1'
#
loop_
_entity.id
_entity.type
_entity.pdbx_description
1 polymer ?
#
loop_
_entity_poly.entity_id
_entity_poly.type
_entity_poly.pdbx_seq_one_letter_code
_entity_poly.pdbx_strand_id
1 'polypeptide(L)'
;HRDLHSFPTRRSSDLRVSNEFKIFTDVDSAIVDPKNFKNNSFVSRKVDECIIPPNSFVLACTVEYFKIPKDILVICVGKSTYARCGIIVNVTPLEPGWEGHVTLEFSNTTPLPAKIYANEGAAQLIFLKGNEEPATTYEKRNGKYMKQTGVTLPKV
;
A
#
# COMPACT_ATOMS: atom_id res chain seq x y z
N HIS A 1 -21.90 -3.88 -25.53
CA HIS A 1 -21.73 -2.92 -24.44
C HIS A 1 -22.32 -3.51 -23.15
N ARG A 2 -21.53 -4.17 -22.33
CA ARG A 2 -21.90 -4.43 -20.95
C ARG A 2 -21.49 -3.21 -20.14
N ASP A 3 -22.51 -2.55 -19.61
CA ASP A 3 -22.34 -1.36 -18.78
C ASP A 3 -21.37 -1.61 -17.65
N LEU A 4 -20.31 -0.81 -17.61
CA LEU A 4 -19.39 -0.68 -16.48
C LEU A 4 -20.05 -0.07 -15.23
N HIS A 5 -21.38 0.12 -15.27
CA HIS A 5 -22.19 0.72 -14.20
C HIS A 5 -22.75 -0.26 -13.18
N SER A 6 -22.45 -1.56 -13.27
CA SER A 6 -22.95 -2.57 -12.31
C SER A 6 -21.98 -2.89 -11.17
N PHE A 7 -20.92 -2.14 -10.99
CA PHE A 7 -20.23 -2.14 -9.69
C PHE A 7 -21.13 -1.42 -8.69
N PRO A 8 -21.43 -2.03 -7.52
CA PRO A 8 -22.25 -1.36 -6.53
C PRO A 8 -21.66 0.01 -6.26
N THR A 9 -22.48 1.04 -6.39
CA THR A 9 -22.17 2.45 -6.21
C THR A 9 -21.76 2.77 -4.76
N ARG A 10 -20.76 2.12 -4.24
CA ARG A 10 -20.00 2.66 -3.13
C ARG A 10 -18.97 3.60 -3.72
N ARG A 11 -19.09 4.86 -3.40
CA ARG A 11 -18.12 5.93 -3.66
C ARG A 11 -16.76 5.69 -2.98
N SER A 12 -16.36 4.46 -2.78
CA SER A 12 -15.08 4.20 -2.13
C SER A 12 -14.41 2.99 -2.76
N SER A 13 -13.76 3.25 -3.87
CA SER A 13 -12.50 2.60 -4.19
C SER A 13 -11.39 3.08 -3.25
N ASP A 14 -11.73 3.88 -2.23
CA ASP A 14 -10.78 4.40 -1.25
C ASP A 14 -10.39 3.29 -0.28
N LEU A 15 -9.10 3.03 -0.20
CA LEU A 15 -8.50 2.17 0.80
C LEU A 15 -8.32 2.94 2.09
N ARG A 16 -8.80 2.38 3.21
CA ARG A 16 -8.60 2.96 4.52
C ARG A 16 -7.26 2.51 5.11
N VAL A 17 -6.54 3.46 5.66
CA VAL A 17 -5.30 3.19 6.38
C VAL A 17 -5.63 2.66 7.76
N SER A 18 -4.98 1.57 8.21
CA SER A 18 -5.08 1.11 9.60
C SER A 18 -4.35 2.07 10.54
N ASN A 19 -4.46 1.85 11.85
CA ASN A 19 -3.76 2.66 12.84
C ASN A 19 -2.33 2.15 13.17
N GLU A 20 -1.84 1.18 12.42
CA GLU A 20 -0.49 0.64 12.55
C GLU A 20 0.44 1.22 11.50
N PHE A 21 1.51 1.87 11.97
CA PHE A 21 2.49 2.54 11.12
C PHE A 21 3.90 2.12 11.48
N LYS A 22 4.76 2.07 10.46
CA LYS A 22 6.21 1.93 10.61
C LYS A 22 6.86 3.15 9.98
N ILE A 23 7.36 4.06 10.81
CA ILE A 23 7.97 5.31 10.40
C ILE A 23 9.44 5.04 10.13
N PHE A 24 9.90 5.36 8.91
CA PHE A 24 11.31 5.26 8.56
C PHE A 24 12.14 6.24 9.39
N THR A 25 13.20 5.73 9.99
CA THR A 25 14.13 6.51 10.81
C THR A 25 15.56 6.22 10.37
N ASP A 26 16.38 7.25 10.36
CA ASP A 26 17.79 7.18 9.99
C ASP A 26 18.61 6.76 11.23
N VAL A 27 18.58 5.46 11.57
CA VAL A 27 19.16 5.10 12.87
C VAL A 27 20.60 4.61 12.79
N ASP A 28 21.01 3.79 11.84
CA ASP A 28 22.36 3.20 11.85
C ASP A 28 22.89 2.79 10.47
N SER A 29 22.37 3.36 9.40
CA SER A 29 22.80 2.99 8.06
C SER A 29 23.04 4.21 7.19
N ALA A 30 24.23 4.31 6.62
CA ALA A 30 24.55 5.35 5.66
C ALA A 30 23.85 5.18 4.31
N ILE A 31 23.31 3.99 4.04
CA ILE A 31 22.71 3.61 2.75
C ILE A 31 21.47 2.74 2.99
N VAL A 32 20.40 3.01 2.26
CA VAL A 32 19.25 2.09 2.14
C VAL A 32 19.57 1.07 1.05
N ASP A 33 19.81 -0.17 1.46
CA ASP A 33 20.10 -1.28 0.54
C ASP A 33 18.94 -2.29 0.55
N PRO A 34 18.18 -2.44 -0.56
CA PRO A 34 17.07 -3.38 -0.62
C PRO A 34 17.50 -4.85 -0.55
N LYS A 35 18.77 -5.18 -0.78
CA LYS A 35 19.33 -6.53 -0.64
C LYS A 35 19.86 -6.82 0.75
N ASN A 36 20.07 -5.79 1.56
CA ASN A 36 20.56 -5.89 2.93
C ASN A 36 19.81 -4.91 3.83
N PHE A 37 18.50 -4.95 3.76
CA PHE A 37 17.64 -4.00 4.47
C PHE A 37 17.64 -4.31 5.99
N LYS A 38 17.88 -3.27 6.80
CA LYS A 38 17.90 -3.38 8.26
C LYS A 38 16.53 -3.02 8.84
N ASN A 39 15.86 -3.99 9.44
CA ASN A 39 14.52 -3.81 10.03
C ASN A 39 14.48 -2.79 11.18
N ASN A 40 15.61 -2.48 11.82
CA ASN A 40 15.72 -1.45 12.85
C ASN A 40 15.63 -0.02 12.31
N SER A 41 15.59 0.17 10.98
CA SER A 41 15.34 1.47 10.35
C SER A 41 13.89 1.95 10.46
N PHE A 42 13.01 1.21 11.14
CA PHE A 42 11.64 1.61 11.37
C PHE A 42 11.28 1.67 12.85
N VAL A 43 10.55 2.73 13.20
CA VAL A 43 9.86 2.84 14.49
C VAL A 43 8.39 2.52 14.30
N SER A 44 7.90 1.52 15.05
CA SER A 44 6.47 1.16 15.03
C SER A 44 5.65 2.11 15.89
N ARG A 45 4.50 2.53 15.38
CA ARG A 45 3.51 3.36 16.08
C ARG A 45 2.11 2.81 15.85
N LYS A 46 1.28 2.90 16.88
CA LYS A 46 -0.16 2.65 16.80
C LYS A 46 -0.88 3.93 17.24
N VAL A 47 -1.36 4.68 16.26
CA VAL A 47 -1.89 6.04 16.45
C VAL A 47 -3.02 6.32 15.47
N ASP A 48 -3.88 7.29 15.80
CA ASP A 48 -4.94 7.74 14.90
C ASP A 48 -4.45 8.76 13.87
N GLU A 49 -3.39 9.49 14.20
CA GLU A 49 -2.72 10.45 13.32
C GLU A 49 -1.23 10.12 13.26
N CYS A 50 -0.72 9.85 12.06
CA CYS A 50 0.69 9.60 11.84
C CYS A 50 1.37 10.80 11.19
N ILE A 51 2.50 11.21 11.76
CA ILE A 51 3.35 12.26 11.20
C ILE A 51 4.49 11.61 10.41
N ILE A 52 4.54 11.91 9.13
CA ILE A 52 5.65 11.54 8.25
C ILE A 52 6.70 12.63 8.31
N PRO A 53 7.94 12.34 8.71
CA PRO A 53 9.01 13.35 8.73
C PRO A 53 9.24 13.98 7.35
N PRO A 54 9.82 15.19 7.28
CA PRO A 54 10.17 15.83 6.02
C PRO A 54 11.05 14.93 5.15
N ASN A 55 10.77 14.86 3.86
CA ASN A 55 11.55 14.08 2.87
C ASN A 55 11.79 12.62 3.28
N SER A 56 10.83 12.03 4.02
CA SER A 56 10.88 10.65 4.50
C SER A 56 9.62 9.89 4.11
N PHE A 57 9.49 8.68 4.60
CA PHE A 57 8.34 7.83 4.28
C PHE A 57 7.90 6.99 5.49
N VAL A 58 6.70 6.44 5.36
CA VAL A 58 6.10 5.54 6.35
C VAL A 58 5.45 4.37 5.62
N LEU A 59 5.53 3.20 6.23
CA LEU A 59 4.74 2.05 5.83
C LEU A 59 3.51 1.96 6.70
N ALA A 60 2.37 1.71 6.07
CA ALA A 60 1.10 1.44 6.71
C ALA A 60 0.47 0.20 6.09
N CYS A 61 -0.65 -0.26 6.62
CA CYS A 61 -1.43 -1.30 5.95
C CYS A 61 -2.90 -0.88 5.83
N THR A 62 -3.60 -1.53 4.92
CA THR A 62 -5.04 -1.33 4.75
C THR A 62 -5.82 -1.94 5.92
N VAL A 63 -6.95 -1.31 6.28
CA VAL A 63 -7.98 -1.92 7.14
C VAL A 63 -8.61 -3.11 6.42
N GLU A 64 -8.80 -2.97 5.10
CA GLU A 64 -9.42 -3.98 4.25
C GLU A 64 -8.45 -5.16 4.00
N TYR A 65 -9.00 -6.35 4.01
CA TYR A 65 -8.34 -7.57 3.55
C TYR A 65 -8.80 -7.90 2.13
N PHE A 66 -7.88 -8.20 1.23
CA PHE A 66 -8.16 -8.45 -0.17
C PHE A 66 -7.94 -9.90 -0.55
N LYS A 67 -8.77 -10.38 -1.46
CA LYS A 67 -8.58 -11.63 -2.18
C LYS A 67 -8.83 -11.36 -3.66
N ILE A 68 -7.75 -11.22 -4.41
CA ILE A 68 -7.81 -10.84 -5.82
C ILE A 68 -8.15 -12.07 -6.68
N PRO A 69 -9.23 -12.02 -7.49
CA PRO A 69 -9.55 -13.08 -8.44
C PRO A 69 -8.40 -13.33 -9.42
N LYS A 70 -8.37 -14.54 -9.98
CA LYS A 70 -7.29 -14.96 -10.90
C LYS A 70 -7.31 -14.27 -12.26
N ASP A 71 -8.43 -13.62 -12.62
CA ASP A 71 -8.60 -12.86 -13.86
C ASP A 71 -8.53 -11.35 -13.66
N ILE A 72 -8.17 -10.89 -12.45
CA ILE A 72 -8.10 -9.47 -12.10
C ILE A 72 -6.68 -9.06 -11.73
N LEU A 73 -6.20 -7.97 -12.36
CA LEU A 73 -5.03 -7.22 -11.92
C LEU A 73 -5.50 -5.93 -11.24
N VAL A 74 -4.92 -5.57 -10.11
CA VAL A 74 -5.29 -4.35 -9.39
C VAL A 74 -4.10 -3.40 -9.30
N ILE A 75 -4.35 -2.13 -9.63
CA ILE A 75 -3.37 -1.05 -9.50
C ILE A 75 -3.86 -0.12 -8.39
N CYS A 76 -3.01 0.16 -7.42
CA CYS A 76 -3.25 1.15 -6.39
C CYS A 76 -2.70 2.50 -6.83
N VAL A 77 -3.49 3.55 -6.65
CA VAL A 77 -3.12 4.93 -6.94
C VAL A 77 -3.41 5.83 -5.73
N GLY A 78 -2.78 6.99 -5.69
CA GLY A 78 -2.98 7.95 -4.62
C GLY A 78 -4.37 8.61 -4.69
N LYS A 79 -4.76 9.23 -3.57
CA LYS A 79 -5.95 10.09 -3.47
C LYS A 79 -5.57 11.54 -3.76
N SER A 80 -6.40 12.22 -4.54
CA SER A 80 -6.08 13.55 -5.08
C SER A 80 -5.76 14.62 -4.01
N THR A 81 -6.39 14.56 -2.85
CA THR A 81 -6.10 15.50 -1.75
C THR A 81 -4.69 15.29 -1.20
N TYR A 82 -4.30 14.04 -0.93
CA TYR A 82 -2.95 13.71 -0.46
C TYR A 82 -1.89 14.04 -1.52
N ALA A 83 -2.16 13.71 -2.78
CA ALA A 83 -1.26 14.00 -3.90
C ALA A 83 -0.96 15.51 -4.02
N ARG A 84 -2.00 16.37 -3.84
CA ARG A 84 -1.83 17.84 -3.85
C ARG A 84 -1.09 18.40 -2.63
N CYS A 85 -1.01 17.63 -1.56
CA CYS A 85 -0.20 17.95 -0.38
C CYS A 85 1.23 17.41 -0.47
N GLY A 86 1.65 16.85 -1.61
CA GLY A 86 2.98 16.25 -1.78
C GLY A 86 3.16 14.92 -1.06
N ILE A 87 2.06 14.26 -0.70
CA ILE A 87 2.08 12.91 -0.11
C ILE A 87 1.78 11.91 -1.21
N ILE A 88 2.76 11.07 -1.53
CA ILE A 88 2.68 10.06 -2.57
C ILE A 88 2.42 8.70 -1.93
N VAL A 89 1.45 7.96 -2.48
CA VAL A 89 1.25 6.54 -2.16
C VAL A 89 1.85 5.72 -3.28
N ASN A 90 2.76 4.82 -2.92
CA ASN A 90 3.34 3.85 -3.82
C ASN A 90 2.94 2.44 -3.39
N VAL A 91 2.44 1.64 -4.30
CA VAL A 91 2.12 0.22 -4.11
C VAL A 91 2.37 -0.50 -5.41
N THR A 92 3.10 -1.60 -5.38
CA THR A 92 3.26 -2.44 -6.56
C THR A 92 1.93 -3.10 -6.93
N PRO A 93 1.69 -3.45 -8.21
CA PRO A 93 0.43 -4.06 -8.63
C PRO A 93 0.05 -5.29 -7.79
N LEU A 94 -1.23 -5.40 -7.41
CA LEU A 94 -1.76 -6.60 -6.80
C LEU A 94 -2.08 -7.59 -7.91
N GLU A 95 -1.27 -8.61 -8.02
CA GLU A 95 -1.34 -9.57 -9.11
C GLU A 95 -2.54 -10.53 -8.96
N PRO A 96 -3.00 -11.14 -10.08
CA PRO A 96 -4.04 -12.17 -10.04
C PRO A 96 -3.74 -13.29 -9.04
N GLY A 97 -4.70 -13.57 -8.18
CA GLY A 97 -4.57 -14.58 -7.13
C GLY A 97 -3.83 -14.13 -5.86
N TRP A 98 -3.43 -12.86 -5.76
CA TRP A 98 -2.85 -12.31 -4.54
C TRP A 98 -3.91 -12.18 -3.43
N GLU A 99 -3.50 -12.38 -2.18
CA GLU A 99 -4.36 -12.28 -1.01
C GLU A 99 -3.60 -11.65 0.17
N GLY A 100 -4.26 -10.76 0.92
CA GLY A 100 -3.69 -10.16 2.14
C GLY A 100 -4.20 -8.75 2.43
N HIS A 101 -3.66 -8.12 3.48
CA HIS A 101 -3.71 -6.68 3.67
C HIS A 101 -2.65 -6.03 2.81
N VAL A 102 -2.97 -4.92 2.16
CA VAL A 102 -2.00 -4.19 1.33
C VAL A 102 -1.11 -3.34 2.22
N THR A 103 0.20 -3.45 2.04
CA THR A 103 1.14 -2.49 2.61
C THR A 103 1.14 -1.25 1.72
N LEU A 104 0.91 -0.08 2.32
CA LEU A 104 0.87 1.22 1.68
C LEU A 104 2.17 1.96 2.01
N GLU A 105 2.91 2.36 1.00
CA GLU A 105 4.14 3.14 1.15
C GLU A 105 3.83 4.62 0.93
N PHE A 106 3.74 5.41 2.02
CA PHE A 106 3.50 6.85 1.96
C PHE A 106 4.81 7.61 2.01
N SER A 107 5.09 8.39 0.98
CA SER A 107 6.26 9.27 0.91
C SER A 107 5.84 10.73 1.10
N ASN A 108 6.53 11.45 1.98
CA ASN A 108 6.42 12.88 2.15
C ASN A 108 7.50 13.57 1.32
N THR A 109 7.13 14.18 0.21
CA THR A 109 8.07 14.88 -0.68
C THR A 109 8.28 16.35 -0.32
N THR A 110 7.71 16.80 0.81
CA THR A 110 7.79 18.20 1.25
C THR A 110 8.88 18.40 2.32
N PRO A 111 9.39 19.62 2.49
CA PRO A 111 10.33 19.95 3.57
C PRO A 111 9.65 20.11 4.93
N LEU A 112 8.35 19.87 5.04
CA LEU A 112 7.56 19.96 6.27
C LEU A 112 7.08 18.59 6.72
N PRO A 113 6.85 18.37 8.03
CA PRO A 113 6.14 17.17 8.48
C PRO A 113 4.75 17.09 7.84
N ALA A 114 4.37 15.92 7.37
CA ALA A 114 3.06 15.67 6.76
C ALA A 114 2.23 14.71 7.62
N LYS A 115 0.92 14.91 7.66
CA LYS A 115 0.01 14.11 8.47
C LYS A 115 -0.85 13.21 7.61
N ILE A 116 -0.99 11.95 8.01
CA ILE A 116 -1.98 11.01 7.50
C ILE A 116 -2.85 10.48 8.64
N TYR A 117 -4.08 10.10 8.34
CA TYR A 117 -5.08 9.74 9.33
C TYR A 117 -5.46 8.27 9.22
N ALA A 118 -5.50 7.58 10.36
CA ALA A 118 -6.00 6.22 10.43
C ALA A 118 -7.52 6.17 10.19
N ASN A 119 -8.00 5.05 9.69
CA ASN A 119 -9.40 4.78 9.36
C ASN A 119 -10.01 5.69 8.28
N GLU A 120 -9.20 6.52 7.64
CA GLU A 120 -9.59 7.34 6.50
C GLU A 120 -9.07 6.79 5.18
N GLY A 121 -9.80 7.07 4.09
CA GLY A 121 -9.40 6.68 2.74
C GLY A 121 -8.24 7.54 2.24
N ALA A 122 -7.11 6.92 1.93
CA ALA A 122 -5.89 7.60 1.49
C ALA A 122 -5.35 7.12 0.13
N ALA A 123 -5.90 6.05 -0.42
CA ALA A 123 -5.54 5.51 -1.72
C ALA A 123 -6.77 4.96 -2.44
N GLN A 124 -6.63 4.69 -3.73
CA GLN A 124 -7.71 4.17 -4.58
C GLN A 124 -7.23 2.97 -5.37
N LEU A 125 -8.16 2.05 -5.71
CA LEU A 125 -7.89 0.89 -6.54
C LEU A 125 -8.51 1.03 -7.92
N ILE A 126 -7.76 0.61 -8.94
CA ILE A 126 -8.20 0.42 -10.31
C ILE A 126 -8.15 -1.08 -10.60
N PHE A 127 -9.29 -1.64 -11.01
CA PHE A 127 -9.42 -3.05 -11.34
C PHE A 127 -9.37 -3.24 -12.85
N LEU A 128 -8.47 -4.11 -13.32
CA LEU A 128 -8.32 -4.46 -14.72
C LEU A 128 -8.66 -5.94 -14.89
N LYS A 129 -9.69 -6.23 -15.67
CA LYS A 129 -10.10 -7.60 -15.96
C LYS A 129 -9.37 -8.11 -17.19
N GLY A 130 -8.67 -9.25 -17.05
CA GLY A 130 -8.11 -9.99 -18.18
C GLY A 130 -9.18 -10.79 -18.94
N ASN A 131 -8.96 -11.03 -20.22
CA ASN A 131 -9.82 -11.92 -21.02
C ASN A 131 -9.60 -13.39 -20.65
N GLU A 132 -8.42 -13.71 -20.11
CA GLU A 132 -8.00 -15.07 -19.72
C GLU A 132 -7.24 -14.99 -18.39
N GLU A 133 -7.23 -16.12 -17.66
CA GLU A 133 -6.36 -16.24 -16.48
C GLU A 133 -4.89 -16.29 -16.92
N PRO A 134 -3.96 -15.67 -16.16
CA PRO A 134 -2.54 -15.77 -16.48
C PRO A 134 -2.05 -17.21 -16.35
N ALA A 135 -1.10 -17.61 -17.17
CA ALA A 135 -0.48 -18.93 -17.13
C ALA A 135 0.11 -19.27 -15.74
N THR A 136 0.55 -18.23 -15.02
CA THR A 136 1.08 -18.35 -13.66
C THR A 136 0.52 -17.25 -12.77
N THR A 137 -0.19 -17.63 -11.70
CA THR A 137 -0.71 -16.70 -10.68
C THR A 137 0.36 -16.39 -9.64
N TYR A 138 0.16 -15.34 -8.86
CA TYR A 138 1.05 -14.95 -7.76
C TYR A 138 1.28 -16.09 -6.75
N GLU A 139 0.24 -16.86 -6.42
CA GLU A 139 0.32 -18.02 -5.56
C GLU A 139 1.23 -19.11 -6.14
N LYS A 140 1.10 -19.42 -7.43
CA LYS A 140 1.91 -20.46 -8.10
C LYS A 140 3.39 -20.07 -8.19
N ARG A 141 3.73 -18.79 -8.17
CA ARG A 141 5.11 -18.28 -8.17
C ARG A 141 5.74 -18.21 -6.78
N ASN A 142 5.03 -18.64 -5.72
CA ASN A 142 5.45 -18.46 -4.33
C ASN A 142 5.85 -17.02 -4.01
N GLY A 143 5.00 -16.07 -4.41
CA GLY A 143 5.25 -14.64 -4.22
C GLY A 143 5.53 -14.30 -2.76
N LYS A 144 6.57 -13.49 -2.52
CA LYS A 144 7.10 -13.18 -1.18
C LYS A 144 6.07 -12.55 -0.22
N TYR A 145 5.03 -11.92 -0.75
CA TYR A 145 4.10 -11.09 0.01
C TYR A 145 2.67 -11.64 0.05
N MET A 146 2.51 -12.96 0.01
CA MET A 146 1.22 -13.63 0.15
C MET A 146 0.71 -13.60 1.60
N LYS A 147 -0.60 -13.43 1.79
CA LYS A 147 -1.31 -13.47 3.09
C LYS A 147 -0.70 -12.56 4.15
N GLN A 148 -0.34 -11.35 3.73
CA GLN A 148 0.19 -10.35 4.65
C GLN A 148 -0.82 -9.99 5.73
N THR A 149 -0.34 -9.92 6.97
CA THR A 149 -1.08 -9.44 8.14
C THR A 149 -0.34 -8.25 8.73
N GLY A 150 -1.01 -7.10 8.84
CA GLY A 150 -0.37 -5.87 9.30
C GLY A 150 0.66 -5.30 8.32
N VAL A 151 1.50 -4.39 8.80
CA VAL A 151 2.53 -3.73 8.00
C VAL A 151 3.70 -4.68 7.76
N THR A 152 3.91 -5.06 6.50
CA THR A 152 5.00 -5.98 6.11
C THR A 152 6.23 -5.20 5.68
N LEU A 153 7.37 -5.54 6.28
CA LEU A 153 8.69 -4.99 5.92
C LEU A 153 9.25 -5.66 4.66
N PRO A 154 10.26 -5.03 4.01
CA PRO A 154 10.95 -5.64 2.89
C PRO A 154 11.47 -7.04 3.23
N LYS A 155 11.22 -8.00 2.34
CA LYS A 155 11.75 -9.36 2.43
C LYS A 155 12.91 -9.50 1.44
N VAL A 156 14.07 -9.84 1.95
CA VAL A 156 15.29 -10.07 1.16
C VAL A 156 15.28 -11.46 0.56
#